data_053e5e0247badfc50b0b5f4bc37859ae
#
_entry.id   053e5e0247badfc50b0b5f4bc37859ae
#
_cell.length_a   1.000
_cell.length_b   1.000
_cell.length_c   1.000
_cell.angle_alpha   90.00
_cell.angle_beta   90.00
_cell.angle_gamma   90.00
#
_symmetry.space_group_name_H-M   'P 1'
#
loop_
_entity.id
_entity.type
_entity.pdbx_description
1 polymer ?
#
loop_
_entity_poly.entity_id
_entity_poly.type
_entity_poly.pdbx_seq_one_letter_code
_entity_poly.pdbx_strand_id
1 'polypeptide(L)'
;AMRNIRSFKISLIFQEPATSLNPVMTVGDQIVETILLHTPLRGEEARAKALDWLKKVGIPEPERRMKSFPFELSGGQKQRVMIAIALAAEPNYLIADEPTTALDVSVQAQILDLLKHLKETENIGILLITHDLAVVAQVAARVGLMYAGELVEEASAREFFSKPLHPYARNLLKALPEGKQKSQMLEAIPGMVPRLNREFHGCRFAERCKKARPECSQHKVVLQEIGDRKVRCLFPENDPVELPRSD
;
A
#
# COMPACT_ATOMS: atom_id res chain seq x y z
N ALA A 1 22.75 -13.59 -5.04
CA ALA A 1 21.96 -12.72 -5.93
C ALA A 1 20.76 -12.06 -5.19
N MET A 2 19.78 -12.81 -4.63
CA MET A 2 18.61 -12.22 -3.95
C MET A 2 18.93 -11.48 -2.65
N ARG A 3 19.93 -11.90 -1.86
CA ARG A 3 20.39 -11.17 -0.66
C ARG A 3 20.82 -9.72 -0.94
N ASN A 4 21.38 -9.45 -2.13
CA ASN A 4 21.84 -8.11 -2.53
C ASN A 4 20.69 -7.22 -3.04
N ILE A 5 19.48 -7.75 -3.17
CA ILE A 5 18.28 -7.00 -3.57
C ILE A 5 17.41 -6.71 -2.36
N ARG A 6 17.19 -7.73 -1.51
CA ARG A 6 16.38 -7.60 -0.29
C ARG A 6 17.07 -6.65 0.69
N SER A 7 16.30 -5.77 1.26
CA SER A 7 16.66 -4.70 2.21
C SER A 7 17.64 -3.66 1.68
N PHE A 8 18.55 -3.99 0.73
CA PHE A 8 19.50 -3.03 0.14
C PHE A 8 18.90 -2.24 -1.02
N LYS A 9 18.08 -2.85 -1.89
CA LYS A 9 17.41 -2.15 -3.00
C LYS A 9 15.92 -2.01 -2.77
N ILE A 10 15.29 -3.04 -2.22
CA ILE A 10 13.86 -3.11 -1.96
C ILE A 10 13.66 -3.59 -0.54
N SER A 11 13.01 -2.81 0.28
CA SER A 11 12.61 -3.17 1.64
C SER A 11 11.09 -3.35 1.73
N LEU A 12 10.63 -4.06 2.75
CA LEU A 12 9.22 -4.42 2.94
C LEU A 12 8.79 -4.08 4.37
N ILE A 13 7.66 -3.40 4.49
CA ILE A 13 6.90 -3.25 5.73
C ILE A 13 5.75 -4.25 5.68
N PHE A 14 5.68 -5.14 6.67
CA PHE A 14 4.63 -6.16 6.79
C PHE A 14 3.36 -5.58 7.42
N GLN A 15 2.23 -6.25 7.18
CA GLN A 15 0.90 -5.85 7.63
C GLN A 15 0.75 -5.74 9.15
N GLU A 16 1.41 -6.62 9.92
CA GLU A 16 1.28 -6.69 11.38
C GLU A 16 2.59 -6.35 12.11
N PRO A 17 2.71 -5.15 12.73
CA PRO A 17 3.90 -4.76 13.48
C PRO A 17 4.18 -5.67 14.68
N ALA A 18 3.14 -6.20 15.32
CA ALA A 18 3.27 -6.98 16.52
C ALA A 18 3.95 -8.35 16.29
N THR A 19 3.73 -8.94 15.11
CA THR A 19 4.31 -10.24 14.73
C THR A 19 5.63 -10.09 13.98
N SER A 20 5.92 -8.90 13.46
CA SER A 20 7.12 -8.62 12.66
C SER A 20 8.34 -8.24 13.51
N LEU A 21 8.11 -7.64 14.68
CA LEU A 21 9.19 -7.29 15.61
C LEU A 21 9.55 -8.50 16.50
N ASN A 22 10.84 -8.76 16.66
CA ASN A 22 11.31 -9.82 17.56
C ASN A 22 11.08 -9.40 19.03
N PRO A 23 10.22 -10.10 19.80
CA PRO A 23 9.84 -9.67 21.15
C PRO A 23 10.97 -9.79 22.18
N VAL A 24 12.01 -10.57 21.90
CA VAL A 24 13.15 -10.79 22.82
C VAL A 24 14.39 -9.98 22.47
N MET A 25 14.30 -9.09 21.48
CA MET A 25 15.36 -8.14 21.13
C MET A 25 14.91 -6.72 21.41
N THR A 26 15.85 -5.86 21.79
CA THR A 26 15.54 -4.44 21.93
C THR A 26 15.27 -3.79 20.57
N VAL A 27 14.54 -2.68 20.58
CA VAL A 27 14.27 -1.90 19.36
C VAL A 27 15.55 -1.48 18.65
N GLY A 28 16.53 -0.98 19.44
CA GLY A 28 17.81 -0.55 18.91
C GLY A 28 18.59 -1.69 18.25
N ASP A 29 18.62 -2.88 18.90
CA ASP A 29 19.35 -4.02 18.38
C ASP A 29 18.77 -4.50 17.05
N GLN A 30 17.45 -4.50 16.86
CA GLN A 30 16.81 -4.87 15.61
C GLN A 30 17.14 -3.90 14.45
N ILE A 31 17.21 -2.59 14.73
CA ILE A 31 17.61 -1.60 13.72
C ILE A 31 19.12 -1.75 13.41
N VAL A 32 19.95 -1.90 14.45
CA VAL A 32 21.39 -2.11 14.30
C VAL A 32 21.70 -3.37 13.51
N GLU A 33 20.98 -4.47 13.74
CA GLU A 33 21.13 -5.71 12.96
C GLU A 33 20.97 -5.46 11.47
N THR A 34 19.93 -4.72 11.07
CA THR A 34 19.70 -4.36 9.66
C THR A 34 20.86 -3.53 9.10
N ILE A 35 21.35 -2.56 9.86
CA ILE A 35 22.49 -1.72 9.46
C ILE A 35 23.74 -2.57 9.27
N LEU A 36 24.05 -3.47 10.22
CA LEU A 36 25.23 -4.33 10.17
C LEU A 36 25.19 -5.32 8.99
N LEU A 37 24.00 -5.77 8.59
CA LEU A 37 23.84 -6.71 7.48
C LEU A 37 23.98 -6.05 6.11
N HIS A 38 23.62 -4.77 5.99
CA HIS A 38 23.45 -4.11 4.69
C HIS A 38 24.34 -2.90 4.46
N THR A 39 25.07 -2.44 5.48
CA THR A 39 25.99 -1.30 5.38
C THR A 39 27.39 -1.65 5.91
N PRO A 40 28.42 -0.87 5.60
CA PRO A 40 29.75 -1.06 6.17
C PRO A 40 29.88 -0.58 7.61
N LEU A 41 28.88 0.11 8.16
CA LEU A 41 28.90 0.71 9.50
C LEU A 41 29.00 -0.37 10.59
N ARG A 42 29.76 -0.09 11.65
CA ARG A 42 29.98 -1.01 12.78
C ARG A 42 29.98 -0.26 14.11
N GLY A 43 29.79 -0.97 15.20
CA GLY A 43 29.94 -0.45 16.56
C GLY A 43 29.09 0.80 16.84
N GLU A 44 29.73 1.86 17.29
CA GLU A 44 29.04 3.13 17.64
C GLU A 44 28.44 3.84 16.42
N GLU A 45 29.03 3.73 15.24
CA GLU A 45 28.46 4.34 14.02
C GLU A 45 27.11 3.69 13.65
N ALA A 46 27.01 2.37 13.75
CA ALA A 46 25.75 1.66 13.50
C ALA A 46 24.69 2.03 14.56
N ARG A 47 25.09 2.18 15.84
CA ARG A 47 24.19 2.64 16.91
C ARG A 47 23.71 4.09 16.71
N ALA A 48 24.62 4.99 16.33
CA ALA A 48 24.28 6.37 16.04
C ALA A 48 23.29 6.47 14.87
N LYS A 49 23.51 5.68 13.81
CA LYS A 49 22.56 5.61 12.67
C LYS A 49 21.20 5.05 13.08
N ALA A 50 21.16 4.01 13.92
CA ALA A 50 19.90 3.47 14.44
C ALA A 50 19.12 4.51 15.25
N LEU A 51 19.82 5.27 16.09
CA LEU A 51 19.24 6.38 16.86
C LEU A 51 18.70 7.49 15.94
N ASP A 52 19.44 7.84 14.88
CA ASP A 52 18.99 8.81 13.88
C ASP A 52 17.69 8.36 13.21
N TRP A 53 17.59 7.09 12.83
CA TRP A 53 16.34 6.56 12.26
C TRP A 53 15.17 6.62 13.24
N LEU A 54 15.37 6.34 14.54
CA LEU A 54 14.29 6.52 15.53
C LEU A 54 13.84 7.98 15.63
N LYS A 55 14.75 8.94 15.50
CA LYS A 55 14.43 10.38 15.44
C LYS A 55 13.64 10.71 14.17
N LYS A 56 14.11 10.27 13.01
CA LYS A 56 13.45 10.49 11.71
C LYS A 56 12.01 9.96 11.67
N VAL A 57 11.76 8.80 12.26
CA VAL A 57 10.39 8.26 12.33
C VAL A 57 9.55 8.84 13.48
N GLY A 58 10.10 9.80 14.25
CA GLY A 58 9.37 10.52 15.29
C GLY A 58 9.06 9.67 16.54
N ILE A 59 9.97 8.79 16.95
CA ILE A 59 9.87 8.09 18.24
C ILE A 59 10.25 9.06 19.36
N PRO A 60 9.39 9.30 20.38
CA PRO A 60 9.72 10.12 21.53
C PRO A 60 10.78 9.44 22.39
N GLU A 61 11.68 10.23 23.01
CA GLU A 61 12.78 9.75 23.87
C GLU A 61 13.62 8.65 23.18
N PRO A 62 14.14 8.87 21.96
CA PRO A 62 14.71 7.81 21.12
C PRO A 62 15.90 7.11 21.78
N GLU A 63 16.72 7.81 22.57
CA GLU A 63 17.85 7.25 23.34
C GLU A 63 17.38 6.19 24.36
N ARG A 64 16.27 6.44 25.02
CA ARG A 64 15.65 5.50 25.96
C ARG A 64 15.02 4.35 25.20
N ARG A 65 14.30 4.65 24.10
CA ARG A 65 13.59 3.64 23.28
C ARG A 65 14.52 2.69 22.56
N MET A 66 15.76 3.05 22.28
CA MET A 66 16.78 2.11 21.80
C MET A 66 16.92 0.87 22.69
N LYS A 67 16.69 1.00 23.98
CA LYS A 67 16.81 -0.07 24.98
C LYS A 67 15.47 -0.74 25.31
N SER A 68 14.36 -0.22 24.79
CA SER A 68 13.02 -0.77 25.03
C SER A 68 12.78 -2.02 24.18
N PHE A 69 11.95 -2.92 24.69
CA PHE A 69 11.45 -4.07 23.95
C PHE A 69 10.13 -3.72 23.23
N PRO A 70 9.75 -4.45 22.18
CA PRO A 70 8.53 -4.16 21.43
C PRO A 70 7.26 -4.12 22.28
N PHE A 71 7.13 -4.94 23.30
CA PHE A 71 5.94 -4.96 24.17
C PHE A 71 5.76 -3.69 25.02
N GLU A 72 6.81 -2.86 25.17
CA GLU A 72 6.76 -1.58 25.87
C GLU A 72 6.28 -0.41 24.96
N LEU A 73 5.99 -0.69 23.68
CA LEU A 73 5.60 0.30 22.69
C LEU A 73 4.12 0.21 22.34
N SER A 74 3.50 1.37 22.06
CA SER A 74 2.17 1.43 21.45
C SER A 74 2.16 0.89 20.01
N GLY A 75 0.99 0.56 19.46
CA GLY A 75 0.84 0.08 18.09
C GLY A 75 1.48 1.02 17.05
N GLY A 76 1.20 2.31 17.16
CA GLY A 76 1.80 3.33 16.27
C GLY A 76 3.32 3.47 16.44
N GLN A 77 3.84 3.31 17.66
CA GLN A 77 5.28 3.28 17.89
C GLN A 77 5.93 2.04 17.28
N LYS A 78 5.32 0.86 17.42
CA LYS A 78 5.79 -0.37 16.76
C LYS A 78 5.84 -0.20 15.24
N GLN A 79 4.81 0.43 14.65
CA GLN A 79 4.78 0.71 13.21
C GLN A 79 5.92 1.64 12.80
N ARG A 80 6.18 2.72 13.54
CA ARG A 80 7.30 3.63 13.30
C ARG A 80 8.66 2.92 13.40
N VAL A 81 8.82 2.01 14.36
CA VAL A 81 10.03 1.18 14.49
C VAL A 81 10.20 0.25 13.29
N MET A 82 9.13 -0.39 12.80
CA MET A 82 9.20 -1.19 11.57
C MET A 82 9.63 -0.37 10.36
N ILE A 83 9.11 0.86 10.24
CA ILE A 83 9.52 1.79 9.18
C ILE A 83 11.02 2.11 9.33
N ALA A 84 11.49 2.37 10.54
CA ALA A 84 12.91 2.63 10.81
C ALA A 84 13.79 1.42 10.41
N ILE A 85 13.41 0.19 10.78
CA ILE A 85 14.11 -1.03 10.40
C ILE A 85 14.15 -1.18 8.87
N ALA A 86 13.00 -1.00 8.20
CA ALA A 86 12.88 -1.13 6.76
C ALA A 86 13.77 -0.13 5.99
N LEU A 87 13.95 1.07 6.53
CA LEU A 87 14.72 2.15 5.88
C LEU A 87 16.17 2.24 6.35
N ALA A 88 16.55 1.55 7.42
CA ALA A 88 17.90 1.62 8.01
C ALA A 88 19.02 1.20 7.05
N ALA A 89 18.71 0.37 6.03
CA ALA A 89 19.61 -0.01 4.96
C ALA A 89 19.62 0.97 3.76
N GLU A 90 18.85 2.06 3.81
CA GLU A 90 18.70 3.08 2.75
C GLU A 90 18.30 2.47 1.39
N PRO A 91 17.17 1.75 1.33
CA PRO A 91 16.73 1.10 0.10
C PRO A 91 16.26 2.14 -0.93
N ASN A 92 16.31 1.76 -2.23
CA ASN A 92 15.76 2.61 -3.29
C ASN A 92 14.22 2.56 -3.32
N TYR A 93 13.62 1.43 -2.91
CA TYR A 93 12.19 1.19 -2.93
C TYR A 93 11.71 0.58 -1.62
N LEU A 94 10.56 1.06 -1.16
CA LEU A 94 9.83 0.54 -0.02
C LEU A 94 8.49 -0.04 -0.48
N ILE A 95 8.22 -1.29 -0.17
CA ILE A 95 6.89 -1.89 -0.30
C ILE A 95 6.23 -1.82 1.07
N ALA A 96 5.09 -1.16 1.17
CA ALA A 96 4.32 -1.06 2.40
C ALA A 96 3.00 -1.81 2.22
N ASP A 97 2.91 -2.98 2.85
CA ASP A 97 1.74 -3.87 2.77
C ASP A 97 0.80 -3.59 3.94
N GLU A 98 -0.30 -2.91 3.65
CA GLU A 98 -1.31 -2.45 4.61
C GLU A 98 -0.71 -1.80 5.88
N PRO A 99 0.17 -0.78 5.74
CA PRO A 99 0.97 -0.28 6.85
C PRO A 99 0.18 0.43 7.95
N THR A 100 -1.12 0.61 7.76
CA THR A 100 -2.02 1.30 8.70
C THR A 100 -3.13 0.40 9.24
N THR A 101 -3.16 -0.87 8.85
CA THR A 101 -4.13 -1.84 9.37
C THR A 101 -4.00 -1.99 10.88
N ALA A 102 -5.13 -2.08 11.58
CA ALA A 102 -5.25 -2.18 13.04
C ALA A 102 -4.74 -0.93 13.82
N LEU A 103 -4.58 0.21 13.16
CA LEU A 103 -4.33 1.50 13.81
C LEU A 103 -5.61 2.34 13.84
N ASP A 104 -5.74 3.19 14.86
CA ASP A 104 -6.81 4.18 14.88
C ASP A 104 -6.60 5.26 13.80
N VAL A 105 -7.68 5.95 13.41
CA VAL A 105 -7.70 6.90 12.28
C VAL A 105 -6.65 8.01 12.44
N SER A 106 -6.41 8.47 13.67
CA SER A 106 -5.46 9.55 13.93
C SER A 106 -4.01 9.10 13.75
N VAL A 107 -3.70 7.90 14.21
CA VAL A 107 -2.36 7.28 14.04
C VAL A 107 -2.15 6.88 12.58
N GLN A 108 -3.18 6.37 11.90
CA GLN A 108 -3.12 6.09 10.47
C GLN A 108 -2.69 7.33 9.66
N ALA A 109 -3.34 8.48 9.87
CA ALA A 109 -2.97 9.73 9.21
C ALA A 109 -1.49 10.10 9.46
N GLN A 110 -1.04 10.00 10.71
CA GLN A 110 0.36 10.28 11.07
C GLN A 110 1.38 9.34 10.39
N ILE A 111 1.04 8.06 10.22
CA ILE A 111 1.92 7.10 9.51
C ILE A 111 1.98 7.42 8.01
N LEU A 112 0.86 7.80 7.39
CA LEU A 112 0.82 8.19 5.98
C LEU A 112 1.61 9.48 5.72
N ASP A 113 1.47 10.48 6.59
CA ASP A 113 2.26 11.72 6.54
C ASP A 113 3.75 11.45 6.72
N LEU A 114 4.11 10.55 7.65
CA LEU A 114 5.49 10.10 7.82
C LEU A 114 6.05 9.46 6.55
N LEU A 115 5.32 8.52 5.94
CA LEU A 115 5.75 7.86 4.69
C LEU A 115 5.90 8.86 3.55
N LYS A 116 5.00 9.84 3.44
CA LYS A 116 5.09 10.91 2.45
C LYS A 116 6.33 11.77 2.67
N HIS A 117 6.58 12.19 3.90
CA HIS A 117 7.77 12.97 4.27
C HIS A 117 9.06 12.19 3.97
N LEU A 118 9.15 10.92 4.37
CA LEU A 118 10.32 10.08 4.12
C LEU A 118 10.55 9.80 2.62
N LYS A 119 9.48 9.67 1.83
CA LYS A 119 9.59 9.58 0.37
C LYS A 119 10.34 10.77 -0.22
N GLU A 120 10.04 11.97 0.26
CA GLU A 120 10.63 13.23 -0.23
C GLU A 120 12.05 13.43 0.29
N THR A 121 12.28 13.23 1.59
CA THR A 121 13.57 13.50 2.24
C THR A 121 14.62 12.44 1.95
N GLU A 122 14.24 11.17 1.87
CA GLU A 122 15.16 10.07 1.60
C GLU A 122 15.18 9.66 0.11
N ASN A 123 14.38 10.34 -0.75
CA ASN A 123 14.30 10.11 -2.20
C ASN A 123 14.03 8.63 -2.56
N ILE A 124 13.07 7.99 -1.90
CA ILE A 124 12.70 6.58 -2.09
C ILE A 124 11.41 6.44 -2.90
N GLY A 125 11.33 5.38 -3.73
CA GLY A 125 10.07 4.95 -4.34
C GLY A 125 9.22 4.17 -3.34
N ILE A 126 7.91 4.48 -3.20
CA ILE A 126 7.02 3.73 -2.32
C ILE A 126 5.94 3.03 -3.14
N LEU A 127 5.83 1.71 -2.97
CA LEU A 127 4.67 0.91 -3.40
C LEU A 127 3.79 0.66 -2.18
N LEU A 128 2.67 1.36 -2.10
CA LEU A 128 1.68 1.18 -1.04
C LEU A 128 0.62 0.17 -1.49
N ILE A 129 0.44 -0.90 -0.73
CA ILE A 129 -0.65 -1.87 -0.89
C ILE A 129 -1.69 -1.57 0.18
N THR A 130 -2.92 -1.30 -0.23
CA THR A 130 -4.04 -0.99 0.68
C THR A 130 -5.38 -1.28 0.02
N HIS A 131 -6.38 -1.56 0.82
CA HIS A 131 -7.78 -1.64 0.39
C HIS A 131 -8.54 -0.32 0.61
N ASP A 132 -7.93 0.68 1.24
CA ASP A 132 -8.55 1.96 1.54
C ASP A 132 -8.34 2.97 0.40
N LEU A 133 -9.39 3.23 -0.37
CA LEU A 133 -9.36 4.16 -1.49
C LEU A 133 -9.19 5.62 -1.06
N ALA A 134 -9.60 5.99 0.16
CA ALA A 134 -9.39 7.35 0.67
C ALA A 134 -7.90 7.59 0.90
N VAL A 135 -7.18 6.60 1.43
CA VAL A 135 -5.71 6.63 1.53
C VAL A 135 -5.07 6.77 0.15
N VAL A 136 -5.50 5.94 -0.81
CA VAL A 136 -4.96 6.00 -2.19
C VAL A 136 -5.15 7.39 -2.80
N ALA A 137 -6.32 7.99 -2.63
CA ALA A 137 -6.62 9.33 -3.15
C ALA A 137 -5.70 10.42 -2.59
N GLN A 138 -5.27 10.28 -1.33
CA GLN A 138 -4.43 11.27 -0.65
C GLN A 138 -2.93 11.17 -1.01
N VAL A 139 -2.41 9.96 -1.24
CA VAL A 139 -0.95 9.75 -1.29
C VAL A 139 -0.44 9.22 -2.62
N ALA A 140 -1.27 8.61 -3.46
CA ALA A 140 -0.83 7.92 -4.66
C ALA A 140 -0.66 8.88 -5.84
N ALA A 141 0.47 8.76 -6.56
CA ALA A 141 0.65 9.39 -7.87
C ALA A 141 0.04 8.51 -8.99
N ARG A 142 0.18 7.19 -8.88
CA ARG A 142 -0.38 6.18 -9.78
C ARG A 142 -1.10 5.11 -8.99
N VAL A 143 -2.13 4.54 -9.57
CA VAL A 143 -2.96 3.50 -8.96
C VAL A 143 -2.96 2.26 -9.84
N GLY A 144 -2.69 1.10 -9.24
CA GLY A 144 -2.90 -0.21 -9.85
C GLY A 144 -4.03 -0.94 -9.12
N LEU A 145 -5.16 -1.13 -9.77
CA LEU A 145 -6.29 -1.87 -9.20
C LEU A 145 -6.19 -3.35 -9.52
N MET A 146 -6.26 -4.18 -8.50
CA MET A 146 -6.27 -5.63 -8.65
C MET A 146 -7.66 -6.21 -8.37
N TYR A 147 -8.02 -7.24 -9.13
CA TYR A 147 -9.22 -8.05 -8.89
C TYR A 147 -8.92 -9.53 -9.09
N ALA A 148 -9.24 -10.34 -8.10
CA ALA A 148 -9.05 -11.80 -8.15
C ALA A 148 -7.64 -12.22 -8.64
N GLY A 149 -6.58 -11.52 -8.16
CA GLY A 149 -5.19 -11.82 -8.49
C GLY A 149 -4.68 -11.26 -9.83
N GLU A 150 -5.47 -10.44 -10.54
CA GLU A 150 -5.04 -9.78 -11.78
C GLU A 150 -5.07 -8.26 -11.65
N LEU A 151 -4.07 -7.59 -12.24
CA LEU A 151 -4.12 -6.15 -12.46
C LEU A 151 -5.16 -5.86 -13.53
N VAL A 152 -6.24 -5.14 -13.15
CA VAL A 152 -7.36 -4.84 -14.05
C VAL A 152 -7.35 -3.42 -14.59
N GLU A 153 -6.75 -2.49 -13.85
CA GLU A 153 -6.54 -1.11 -14.32
C GLU A 153 -5.28 -0.51 -13.69
N GLU A 154 -4.53 0.27 -14.47
CA GLU A 154 -3.42 1.12 -14.02
C GLU A 154 -3.57 2.50 -14.65
N ALA A 155 -3.52 3.55 -13.82
CA ALA A 155 -3.66 4.93 -14.27
C ALA A 155 -2.96 5.91 -13.29
N SER A 156 -2.82 7.18 -13.68
CA SER A 156 -2.59 8.25 -12.71
C SER A 156 -3.74 8.28 -11.69
N ALA A 157 -3.47 8.69 -10.44
CA ALA A 157 -4.53 8.78 -9.43
C ALA A 157 -5.67 9.68 -9.91
N ARG A 158 -5.36 10.83 -10.53
CA ARG A 158 -6.34 11.76 -11.08
C ARG A 158 -7.28 11.08 -12.09
N GLU A 159 -6.75 10.30 -13.02
CA GLU A 159 -7.56 9.63 -14.05
C GLU A 159 -8.33 8.46 -13.45
N PHE A 160 -7.72 7.68 -12.56
CA PHE A 160 -8.37 6.57 -11.88
C PHE A 160 -9.63 7.02 -11.14
N PHE A 161 -9.56 8.10 -10.38
CA PHE A 161 -10.70 8.62 -9.62
C PHE A 161 -11.71 9.37 -10.49
N SER A 162 -11.29 10.07 -11.56
CA SER A 162 -12.21 10.86 -12.39
C SER A 162 -12.86 10.07 -13.53
N LYS A 163 -12.10 9.18 -14.18
CA LYS A 163 -12.53 8.46 -15.39
C LYS A 163 -12.01 7.01 -15.41
N PRO A 164 -12.39 6.16 -14.44
CA PRO A 164 -11.97 4.77 -14.43
C PRO A 164 -12.46 4.04 -15.69
N LEU A 165 -11.60 3.22 -16.28
CA LEU A 165 -11.89 2.48 -17.51
C LEU A 165 -12.52 1.12 -17.25
N HIS A 166 -12.08 0.43 -16.18
CA HIS A 166 -12.59 -0.90 -15.89
C HIS A 166 -13.93 -0.82 -15.13
N PRO A 167 -14.97 -1.60 -15.52
CA PRO A 167 -16.26 -1.60 -14.83
C PRO A 167 -16.17 -1.89 -13.32
N TYR A 168 -15.21 -2.70 -12.88
CA TYR A 168 -14.97 -2.94 -11.45
C TYR A 168 -14.50 -1.67 -10.74
N ALA A 169 -13.57 -0.91 -11.31
CA ALA A 169 -13.11 0.36 -10.76
C ALA A 169 -14.28 1.34 -10.57
N ARG A 170 -15.14 1.46 -11.60
CA ARG A 170 -16.34 2.33 -11.52
C ARG A 170 -17.29 1.91 -10.41
N ASN A 171 -17.57 0.62 -10.31
CA ASN A 171 -18.46 0.11 -9.25
C ASN A 171 -17.87 0.33 -7.87
N LEU A 172 -16.55 0.15 -7.73
CA LEU A 172 -15.83 0.35 -6.47
C LEU A 172 -15.89 1.82 -6.02
N LEU A 173 -15.65 2.76 -6.95
CA LEU A 173 -15.73 4.20 -6.66
C LEU A 173 -17.16 4.64 -6.34
N LYS A 174 -18.17 4.07 -7.01
CA LYS A 174 -19.59 4.34 -6.69
C LYS A 174 -20.01 3.82 -5.32
N ALA A 175 -19.33 2.83 -4.79
CA ALA A 175 -19.59 2.29 -3.46
C ALA A 175 -18.93 3.09 -2.33
N LEU A 176 -18.11 4.12 -2.64
CA LEU A 176 -17.51 4.98 -1.61
C LEU A 176 -18.60 5.81 -0.91
N PRO A 177 -18.53 5.94 0.43
CA PRO A 177 -19.54 6.69 1.21
C PRO A 177 -19.41 8.21 1.07
N GLU A 178 -18.30 8.72 0.56
CA GLU A 178 -18.01 10.15 0.49
C GLU A 178 -18.99 10.90 -0.42
N GLY A 179 -19.65 11.93 0.14
CA GLY A 179 -20.55 12.84 -0.59
C GLY A 179 -21.97 12.33 -0.86
N LYS A 180 -22.34 11.13 -0.45
CA LYS A 180 -23.73 10.69 -0.55
C LYS A 180 -24.54 11.19 0.66
N GLN A 181 -25.70 11.80 0.41
CA GLN A 181 -26.66 12.09 1.47
C GLN A 181 -26.98 10.79 2.22
N LYS A 182 -27.15 10.87 3.55
CA LYS A 182 -27.41 9.70 4.44
C LYS A 182 -28.57 8.77 3.98
N SER A 183 -29.36 9.20 3.00
CA SER A 183 -30.52 8.46 2.45
C SER A 183 -30.19 7.63 1.19
N GLN A 184 -29.03 7.74 0.58
CA GLN A 184 -28.69 6.94 -0.60
C GLN A 184 -28.03 5.61 -0.18
N MET A 185 -28.68 4.50 -0.48
CA MET A 185 -28.09 3.17 -0.28
C MET A 185 -26.80 3.05 -1.11
N LEU A 186 -25.72 2.61 -0.44
CA LEU A 186 -24.47 2.27 -1.12
C LEU A 186 -24.74 1.14 -2.12
N GLU A 187 -24.34 1.31 -3.37
CA GLU A 187 -24.46 0.24 -4.37
C GLU A 187 -23.40 -0.84 -4.08
N ALA A 188 -23.82 -1.92 -3.42
CA ALA A 188 -22.95 -3.07 -3.26
C ALA A 188 -22.71 -3.74 -4.63
N ILE A 189 -21.47 -4.17 -4.89
CA ILE A 189 -21.15 -4.97 -6.07
C ILE A 189 -21.72 -6.38 -5.85
N PRO A 190 -22.73 -6.82 -6.63
CA PRO A 190 -23.40 -8.10 -6.38
C PRO A 190 -22.47 -9.29 -6.62
N GLY A 191 -22.80 -10.44 -6.02
CA GLY A 191 -22.06 -11.69 -6.17
C GLY A 191 -20.78 -11.75 -5.35
N MET A 192 -20.08 -12.87 -5.41
CA MET A 192 -18.83 -13.13 -4.69
C MET A 192 -17.63 -13.06 -5.61
N VAL A 193 -16.45 -12.77 -5.04
CA VAL A 193 -15.17 -12.89 -5.77
C VAL A 193 -14.99 -14.36 -6.17
N PRO A 194 -14.63 -14.65 -7.42
CA PRO A 194 -14.47 -16.02 -7.89
C PRO A 194 -13.34 -16.72 -7.12
N ARG A 195 -13.54 -18.01 -6.84
CA ARG A 195 -12.48 -18.85 -6.25
C ARG A 195 -11.36 -19.05 -7.26
N LEU A 196 -10.11 -18.87 -6.84
CA LEU A 196 -8.93 -19.00 -7.70
C LEU A 196 -8.45 -20.45 -7.92
N ASN A 197 -9.25 -21.44 -7.52
CA ASN A 197 -8.97 -22.88 -7.70
C ASN A 197 -9.47 -23.44 -9.03
N ARG A 198 -9.83 -22.58 -9.99
CA ARG A 198 -10.27 -22.95 -11.35
C ARG A 198 -9.51 -22.15 -12.40
N GLU A 199 -9.45 -22.66 -13.61
CA GLU A 199 -8.96 -21.93 -14.76
C GLU A 199 -9.96 -20.85 -15.20
N PHE A 200 -9.43 -19.70 -15.65
CA PHE A 200 -10.20 -18.60 -16.20
C PHE A 200 -9.81 -18.40 -17.65
N HIS A 201 -10.77 -18.59 -18.54
CA HIS A 201 -10.56 -18.36 -19.97
C HIS A 201 -10.74 -16.90 -20.38
N GLY A 202 -11.50 -16.12 -19.60
CA GLY A 202 -11.84 -14.73 -19.86
C GLY A 202 -11.64 -13.79 -18.67
N CYS A 203 -12.38 -12.69 -18.67
CA CYS A 203 -12.35 -11.69 -17.61
C CYS A 203 -12.86 -12.27 -16.28
N ARG A 204 -12.05 -12.21 -15.23
CA ARG A 204 -12.41 -12.71 -13.88
C ARG A 204 -13.57 -11.95 -13.24
N PHE A 205 -13.83 -10.71 -13.70
CA PHE A 205 -14.95 -9.90 -13.25
C PHE A 205 -16.24 -10.14 -14.04
N ALA A 206 -16.26 -10.91 -15.12
CA ALA A 206 -17.40 -11.05 -16.05
C ALA A 206 -18.70 -11.45 -15.34
N GLU A 207 -18.67 -12.41 -14.40
CA GLU A 207 -19.85 -12.87 -13.63
C GLU A 207 -20.52 -11.78 -12.77
N ARG A 208 -19.78 -10.73 -12.42
CA ARG A 208 -20.25 -9.59 -11.60
C ARG A 208 -20.39 -8.28 -12.38
N CYS A 209 -20.03 -8.31 -13.67
CA CYS A 209 -20.05 -7.15 -14.53
C CYS A 209 -21.45 -6.96 -15.15
N LYS A 210 -22.15 -5.88 -14.81
CA LYS A 210 -23.46 -5.55 -15.41
C LYS A 210 -23.40 -5.32 -16.93
N LYS A 211 -22.20 -5.12 -17.48
CA LYS A 211 -21.93 -4.89 -18.90
C LYS A 211 -21.22 -6.08 -19.58
N ALA A 212 -21.19 -7.24 -18.91
CA ALA A 212 -20.58 -8.42 -19.48
C ALA A 212 -21.27 -8.83 -20.80
N ARG A 213 -20.43 -9.22 -21.76
CA ARG A 213 -20.86 -9.83 -23.04
C ARG A 213 -20.31 -11.24 -23.09
N PRO A 214 -20.84 -12.12 -23.97
CA PRO A 214 -20.35 -13.50 -24.09
C PRO A 214 -18.83 -13.58 -24.28
N GLU A 215 -18.25 -12.67 -25.06
CA GLU A 215 -16.82 -12.59 -25.37
C GLU A 215 -15.98 -12.37 -24.11
N CYS A 216 -16.53 -11.68 -23.11
CA CYS A 216 -15.81 -11.43 -21.86
C CYS A 216 -15.46 -12.71 -21.08
N SER A 217 -16.26 -13.78 -21.25
CA SER A 217 -16.03 -15.07 -20.59
C SER A 217 -15.28 -16.06 -21.49
N GLN A 218 -15.34 -15.88 -22.80
CA GLN A 218 -14.84 -16.83 -23.79
C GLN A 218 -13.41 -16.54 -24.25
N HIS A 219 -12.99 -15.27 -24.21
CA HIS A 219 -11.70 -14.86 -24.73
C HIS A 219 -10.78 -14.34 -23.62
N LYS A 220 -9.49 -14.71 -23.72
CA LYS A 220 -8.45 -14.20 -22.83
C LYS A 220 -8.36 -12.68 -22.94
N VAL A 221 -8.54 -12.00 -21.82
CA VAL A 221 -8.43 -10.53 -21.75
C VAL A 221 -7.03 -10.17 -21.28
N VAL A 222 -6.28 -9.51 -22.15
CA VAL A 222 -4.93 -9.03 -21.84
C VAL A 222 -4.98 -7.59 -21.32
N LEU A 223 -3.97 -7.20 -20.57
CA LEU A 223 -3.79 -5.82 -20.18
C LEU A 223 -3.36 -5.02 -21.42
N GLN A 224 -4.20 -4.08 -21.85
CA GLN A 224 -3.97 -3.24 -23.04
C GLN A 224 -3.67 -1.80 -22.63
N GLU A 225 -2.88 -1.10 -23.42
CA GLU A 225 -2.53 0.29 -23.21
C GLU A 225 -3.54 1.21 -23.92
N ILE A 226 -3.99 2.24 -23.20
CA ILE A 226 -4.86 3.30 -23.71
C ILE A 226 -4.27 4.65 -23.25
N GLY A 227 -3.47 5.29 -24.09
CA GLY A 227 -2.64 6.42 -23.70
C GLY A 227 -1.66 6.02 -22.59
N ASP A 228 -1.59 6.78 -21.51
CA ASP A 228 -0.72 6.50 -20.34
C ASP A 228 -1.34 5.51 -19.33
N ARG A 229 -2.44 4.88 -19.69
CA ARG A 229 -3.22 3.99 -18.83
C ARG A 229 -3.17 2.56 -19.35
N LYS A 230 -3.40 1.60 -18.44
CA LYS A 230 -3.55 0.20 -18.83
C LYS A 230 -4.86 -0.35 -18.28
N VAL A 231 -5.57 -1.12 -19.09
CA VAL A 231 -6.84 -1.75 -18.68
C VAL A 231 -6.97 -3.17 -19.21
N ARG A 232 -7.46 -4.06 -18.35
CA ARG A 232 -7.78 -5.46 -18.71
C ARG A 232 -9.27 -5.59 -18.93
N CYS A 233 -9.78 -5.01 -20.01
CA CYS A 233 -11.19 -5.02 -20.38
C CYS A 233 -11.34 -5.01 -21.91
N LEU A 234 -12.24 -5.82 -22.47
CA LEU A 234 -12.55 -5.78 -23.90
C LEU A 234 -13.38 -4.56 -24.29
N PHE A 235 -14.18 -4.05 -23.36
CA PHE A 235 -15.10 -2.93 -23.58
C PHE A 235 -14.92 -1.88 -22.46
N PRO A 236 -13.76 -1.16 -22.43
CA PRO A 236 -13.49 -0.18 -21.41
C PRO A 236 -14.45 1.01 -21.49
N GLU A 237 -14.73 1.61 -20.34
CA GLU A 237 -15.63 2.77 -20.25
C GLU A 237 -14.82 4.06 -20.35
N ASN A 238 -15.31 5.02 -21.13
CA ASN A 238 -14.62 6.31 -21.31
C ASN A 238 -15.34 7.49 -20.70
N ASP A 239 -16.58 7.30 -20.17
CA ASP A 239 -17.35 8.38 -19.57
C ASP A 239 -16.83 8.75 -18.17
N PRO A 240 -16.85 10.02 -17.76
CA PRO A 240 -16.52 10.42 -16.40
C PRO A 240 -17.42 9.71 -15.37
N VAL A 241 -16.87 9.44 -14.19
CA VAL A 241 -17.70 9.09 -13.01
C VAL A 241 -18.01 10.40 -12.29
N GLU A 242 -19.27 10.66 -12.05
CA GLU A 242 -19.67 11.70 -11.11
C GLU A 242 -19.29 11.26 -9.71
N LEU A 243 -18.15 11.73 -9.25
CA LEU A 243 -17.76 11.60 -7.84
C LEU A 243 -18.55 12.65 -7.06
N PRO A 244 -19.03 12.31 -5.87
CA PRO A 244 -19.61 13.32 -4.97
C PRO A 244 -18.56 14.41 -4.71
N ARG A 245 -18.99 15.67 -4.80
CA ARG A 245 -18.14 16.81 -4.51
C ARG A 245 -17.87 16.84 -3.02
N SER A 246 -16.59 16.86 -2.64
CA SER A 246 -16.18 17.28 -1.30
C SER A 246 -16.40 18.78 -1.20
N ASP A 247 -17.43 19.18 -0.46
CA ASP A 247 -17.58 20.55 0.03
C ASP A 247 -16.60 20.80 1.18
#